data_e1215756a494f0541d189e721efa7eca
#
_entry.id   e1215756a494f0541d189e721efa7eca
#
_cell.length_a   1.000
_cell.length_b   1.000
_cell.length_c   1.000
_cell.angle_alpha   90.00
_cell.angle_beta   90.00
_cell.angle_gamma   90.00
#
_symmetry.space_group_name_H-M   'P 1'
#
loop_
_entity.id
_entity.type
_entity.pdbx_description
1 polymer ?
#
loop_
_entity_poly.entity_id
_entity_poly.type
_entity_poly.pdbx_seq_one_letter_code
_entity_poly.pdbx_strand_id
1 'polypeptide(L)'
;EHDFTNPIFLNINFGAPHIPNEAPEESVLKYSYIQDETRRLHAAMVYEMDIAIGEIIIALEDKNVLENTIVVFASDNGGLTPDVKLNPSFLAIPKIIGICNTENRFGISLFQWVCENYSGGSSNKPLPEGKMSVSEGGIRVPAAIWWPGKLEYSKSQNFISMMDVLPTILDLINYENQLDVDGESRVKSLSDVTSPESSKYVVTNIINDKYAVIDMPYKLITSSDGDQLFNILNDQSESTNIAEENQAIVSELKNILSQWQFGENRSLPISEVLKDPDLFGGEEDRIPWVEKAFKNTETNLTPNEAGGYKWIYLLGFAIILFIFVRIYKPKAE
;
A
#
# COMPACT_ATOMS: atom_id res chain seq x y z
N GLU A 1 -7.54 -27.16 -14.58
CA GLU A 1 -8.31 -26.38 -15.57
C GLU A 1 -9.75 -26.23 -15.07
N HIS A 2 -10.26 -24.98 -14.95
CA HIS A 2 -11.65 -24.71 -14.63
C HIS A 2 -12.49 -24.78 -15.90
N ASP A 3 -13.66 -25.42 -15.85
CA ASP A 3 -14.56 -25.60 -17.00
C ASP A 3 -15.55 -24.44 -17.20
N PHE A 4 -15.57 -23.48 -16.25
CA PHE A 4 -16.46 -22.33 -16.19
C PHE A 4 -17.97 -22.66 -16.16
N THR A 5 -18.35 -23.88 -15.81
CA THR A 5 -19.74 -24.25 -15.60
C THR A 5 -20.31 -23.67 -14.29
N ASN A 6 -19.42 -23.39 -13.34
CA ASN A 6 -19.73 -22.73 -12.08
C ASN A 6 -19.06 -21.35 -12.02
N PRO A 7 -19.65 -20.36 -11.32
CA PRO A 7 -19.01 -19.09 -11.06
C PRO A 7 -17.66 -19.26 -10.35
N ILE A 8 -16.70 -18.41 -10.68
CA ILE A 8 -15.43 -18.35 -9.98
C ILE A 8 -15.22 -16.95 -9.39
N PHE A 9 -14.50 -16.91 -8.29
CA PHE A 9 -13.89 -15.69 -7.77
C PHE A 9 -12.38 -15.85 -7.88
N LEU A 10 -11.72 -14.91 -8.55
CA LEU A 10 -10.28 -14.94 -8.75
C LEU A 10 -9.69 -13.64 -8.21
N ASN A 11 -8.81 -13.76 -7.21
CA ASN A 11 -8.03 -12.65 -6.69
C ASN A 11 -6.58 -12.81 -7.13
N ILE A 12 -6.08 -11.84 -7.90
CA ILE A 12 -4.72 -11.84 -8.45
C ILE A 12 -3.95 -10.67 -7.85
N ASN A 13 -2.98 -10.99 -7.01
CA ASN A 13 -2.13 -9.99 -6.38
C ASN A 13 -0.79 -9.93 -7.10
N PHE A 14 -0.57 -8.86 -7.87
CA PHE A 14 0.70 -8.62 -8.51
C PHE A 14 1.76 -8.14 -7.51
N GLY A 15 2.97 -8.68 -7.60
CA GLY A 15 4.12 -8.14 -6.86
C GLY A 15 4.59 -6.81 -7.46
N ALA A 16 4.47 -6.64 -8.76
CA ALA A 16 4.78 -5.37 -9.45
C ALA A 16 3.69 -4.31 -9.15
N PRO A 17 4.06 -3.04 -9.05
CA PRO A 17 5.39 -2.45 -9.15
C PRO A 17 6.08 -2.23 -7.78
N HIS A 18 5.89 -3.15 -6.81
CA HIS A 18 6.57 -3.08 -5.53
C HIS A 18 8.08 -3.31 -5.68
N ILE A 19 8.88 -2.66 -4.84
CA ILE A 19 10.34 -2.90 -4.78
C ILE A 19 10.63 -4.36 -4.38
N PRO A 20 11.75 -4.95 -4.88
CA PRO A 20 12.81 -4.36 -5.69
C PRO A 20 12.37 -4.00 -7.11
N ASN A 21 12.94 -2.92 -7.66
CA ASN A 21 12.64 -2.51 -9.04
C ASN A 21 13.39 -3.41 -10.01
N GLU A 22 12.67 -4.33 -10.66
CA GLU A 22 13.22 -5.29 -11.62
C GLU A 22 12.28 -5.46 -12.80
N ALA A 23 12.79 -5.38 -14.02
CA ALA A 23 12.03 -5.63 -15.24
C ALA A 23 12.95 -6.19 -16.33
N PRO A 24 12.41 -6.89 -17.34
CA PRO A 24 13.15 -7.33 -18.50
C PRO A 24 13.84 -6.15 -19.20
N GLU A 25 15.07 -6.38 -19.68
CA GLU A 25 15.87 -5.34 -20.34
C GLU A 25 15.14 -4.70 -21.54
N GLU A 26 14.43 -5.50 -22.32
CA GLU A 26 13.65 -5.03 -23.47
C GLU A 26 12.55 -4.05 -23.07
N SER A 27 11.94 -4.25 -21.90
CA SER A 27 10.92 -3.35 -21.36
C SER A 27 11.53 -2.08 -20.76
N VAL A 28 12.69 -2.20 -20.14
CA VAL A 28 13.46 -1.03 -19.65
C VAL A 28 13.89 -0.14 -20.82
N LEU A 29 14.31 -0.73 -21.95
CA LEU A 29 14.71 -0.01 -23.16
C LEU A 29 13.56 0.81 -23.77
N LYS A 30 12.30 0.37 -23.66
CA LYS A 30 11.14 1.14 -24.13
C LYS A 30 11.01 2.50 -23.43
N TYR A 31 11.52 2.61 -22.22
CA TYR A 31 11.49 3.82 -21.39
C TYR A 31 12.85 4.52 -21.30
N SER A 32 13.76 4.29 -22.27
CA SER A 32 15.10 4.88 -22.32
C SER A 32 15.11 6.42 -22.32
N TYR A 33 13.99 7.05 -22.69
CA TYR A 33 13.82 8.51 -22.60
C TYR A 33 13.68 9.03 -21.15
N ILE A 34 13.38 8.16 -20.19
CA ILE A 34 13.36 8.51 -18.75
C ILE A 34 14.80 8.44 -18.24
N GLN A 35 15.36 9.60 -17.84
CA GLN A 35 16.76 9.71 -17.42
C GLN A 35 17.02 9.04 -16.06
N ASP A 36 16.07 9.20 -15.12
CA ASP A 36 16.17 8.55 -13.80
C ASP A 36 15.99 7.04 -13.95
N GLU A 37 16.99 6.28 -13.55
CA GLU A 37 17.03 4.83 -13.73
C GLU A 37 15.98 4.10 -12.89
N THR A 38 15.80 4.52 -11.64
CA THR A 38 14.80 3.94 -10.74
C THR A 38 13.39 4.17 -11.27
N ARG A 39 13.12 5.39 -11.77
CA ARG A 39 11.85 5.71 -12.41
C ARG A 39 11.63 4.94 -13.69
N ARG A 40 12.66 4.73 -14.47
CA ARG A 40 12.62 3.95 -15.71
C ARG A 40 12.30 2.48 -15.43
N LEU A 41 12.97 1.86 -14.44
CA LEU A 41 12.69 0.50 -13.99
C LEU A 41 11.24 0.38 -13.49
N HIS A 42 10.78 1.31 -12.66
CA HIS A 42 9.39 1.32 -12.19
C HIS A 42 8.39 1.40 -13.34
N ALA A 43 8.63 2.25 -14.33
CA ALA A 43 7.77 2.34 -15.51
C ALA A 43 7.73 1.03 -16.31
N ALA A 44 8.88 0.35 -16.45
CA ALA A 44 8.96 -0.95 -17.09
C ALA A 44 8.21 -2.04 -16.30
N MET A 45 8.26 -2.03 -14.97
CA MET A 45 7.46 -2.95 -14.14
C MET A 45 5.96 -2.74 -14.31
N VAL A 46 5.50 -1.49 -14.37
CA VAL A 46 4.08 -1.18 -14.64
C VAL A 46 3.68 -1.67 -16.02
N TYR A 47 4.55 -1.52 -17.02
CA TYR A 47 4.32 -2.03 -18.36
C TYR A 47 4.19 -3.56 -18.40
N GLU A 48 5.05 -4.30 -17.72
CA GLU A 48 4.96 -5.76 -17.62
C GLU A 48 3.67 -6.21 -16.92
N MET A 49 3.27 -5.52 -15.87
CA MET A 49 2.00 -5.78 -15.20
C MET A 49 0.81 -5.55 -16.13
N ASP A 50 0.83 -4.49 -16.93
CA ASP A 50 -0.21 -4.19 -17.91
C ASP A 50 -0.31 -5.28 -18.99
N ILE A 51 0.83 -5.79 -19.48
CA ILE A 51 0.87 -6.95 -20.39
C ILE A 51 0.21 -8.17 -19.74
N ALA A 52 0.59 -8.51 -18.50
CA ALA A 52 0.04 -9.66 -17.80
C ALA A 52 -1.49 -9.54 -17.57
N ILE A 53 -1.97 -8.34 -17.28
CA ILE A 53 -3.42 -8.08 -17.22
C ILE A 53 -4.07 -8.30 -18.58
N GLY A 54 -3.44 -7.82 -19.65
CA GLY A 54 -3.91 -8.05 -21.03
C GLY A 54 -4.02 -9.54 -21.38
N GLU A 55 -3.04 -10.35 -20.98
CA GLU A 55 -3.06 -11.82 -21.19
C GLU A 55 -4.23 -12.49 -20.43
N ILE A 56 -4.54 -12.02 -19.22
CA ILE A 56 -5.68 -12.51 -18.45
C ILE A 56 -6.99 -12.17 -19.17
N ILE A 57 -7.14 -10.95 -19.68
CA ILE A 57 -8.32 -10.54 -20.43
C ILE A 57 -8.49 -11.37 -21.70
N ILE A 58 -7.43 -11.58 -22.47
CA ILE A 58 -7.44 -12.44 -23.66
C ILE A 58 -7.84 -13.87 -23.30
N ALA A 59 -7.32 -14.41 -22.20
CA ALA A 59 -7.69 -15.76 -21.76
C ALA A 59 -9.16 -15.89 -21.39
N LEU A 60 -9.78 -14.86 -20.80
CA LEU A 60 -11.23 -14.82 -20.52
C LEU A 60 -12.04 -14.71 -21.82
N GLU A 61 -11.56 -13.94 -22.79
CA GLU A 61 -12.18 -13.81 -24.10
C GLU A 61 -12.14 -15.13 -24.88
N ASP A 62 -10.99 -15.80 -24.94
CA ASP A 62 -10.82 -17.12 -25.58
C ASP A 62 -11.72 -18.20 -25.00
N LYS A 63 -12.06 -18.07 -23.71
CA LYS A 63 -13.02 -18.95 -23.04
C LYS A 63 -14.48 -18.52 -23.21
N ASN A 64 -14.74 -17.42 -23.90
CA ASN A 64 -16.06 -16.83 -24.08
C ASN A 64 -16.80 -16.52 -22.75
N VAL A 65 -16.07 -16.12 -21.72
CA VAL A 65 -16.63 -15.79 -20.41
C VAL A 65 -16.46 -14.31 -20.03
N LEU A 66 -15.71 -13.55 -20.82
CA LEU A 66 -15.38 -12.16 -20.52
C LEU A 66 -16.63 -11.27 -20.35
N GLU A 67 -17.65 -11.42 -21.20
CA GLU A 67 -18.90 -10.66 -21.08
C GLU A 67 -19.72 -10.97 -19.80
N ASN A 68 -19.44 -12.13 -19.19
CA ASN A 68 -20.04 -12.53 -17.90
C ASN A 68 -19.03 -12.41 -16.73
N THR A 69 -18.03 -11.58 -16.88
CA THR A 69 -16.98 -11.39 -15.87
C THR A 69 -16.95 -9.93 -15.43
N ILE A 70 -17.03 -9.70 -14.11
CA ILE A 70 -16.74 -8.39 -13.51
C ILE A 70 -15.23 -8.35 -13.20
N VAL A 71 -14.55 -7.40 -13.78
CA VAL A 71 -13.13 -7.14 -13.54
C VAL A 71 -12.99 -5.93 -12.64
N VAL A 72 -12.34 -6.09 -11.51
CA VAL A 72 -12.02 -5.01 -10.58
C VAL A 72 -10.51 -4.86 -10.53
N PHE A 73 -10.03 -3.67 -10.80
CA PHE A 73 -8.62 -3.31 -10.66
C PHE A 73 -8.49 -2.23 -9.58
N ALA A 74 -7.54 -2.38 -8.67
CA ALA A 74 -7.17 -1.33 -7.74
C ALA A 74 -5.71 -1.50 -7.28
N SER A 75 -5.06 -0.38 -6.95
CA SER A 75 -3.82 -0.43 -6.18
C SER A 75 -4.13 -0.53 -4.68
N ASP A 76 -3.24 -1.15 -3.93
CA ASP A 76 -3.37 -1.30 -2.47
C ASP A 76 -3.03 -0.03 -1.70
N ASN A 77 -2.09 0.77 -2.21
CA ASN A 77 -1.65 2.05 -1.66
C ASN A 77 -1.03 2.93 -2.75
N GLY A 78 -0.79 4.19 -2.39
CA GLY A 78 -0.04 5.09 -3.25
C GLY A 78 1.41 4.65 -3.45
N GLY A 79 2.01 5.12 -4.52
CA GLY A 79 3.36 4.70 -4.91
C GLY A 79 4.44 5.18 -3.93
N LEU A 80 5.49 4.37 -3.80
CA LEU A 80 6.69 4.75 -3.06
C LEU A 80 7.50 5.74 -3.88
N THR A 81 7.57 6.99 -3.39
CA THR A 81 8.36 8.05 -4.04
C THR A 81 9.80 8.09 -3.53
N PRO A 82 10.75 8.68 -4.27
CA PRO A 82 12.13 8.85 -3.82
C PRO A 82 12.27 9.65 -2.52
N ASP A 83 11.31 10.54 -2.26
CA ASP A 83 11.33 11.47 -1.12
C ASP A 83 10.79 10.88 0.18
N VAL A 84 10.23 9.67 0.15
CA VAL A 84 9.74 9.02 1.36
C VAL A 84 10.92 8.80 2.29
N LYS A 85 10.93 9.56 3.39
CA LYS A 85 11.83 9.34 4.52
C LYS A 85 11.36 8.07 5.24
N LEU A 86 11.74 6.92 4.70
CA LEU A 86 11.57 5.67 5.40
C LEU A 86 12.26 5.83 6.76
N ASN A 87 11.48 5.73 7.83
CA ASN A 87 12.00 5.55 9.17
C ASN A 87 13.06 4.44 9.14
N PRO A 88 14.11 4.44 9.99
CA PRO A 88 15.32 3.67 9.81
C PRO A 88 15.08 2.15 9.74
N SER A 89 14.32 1.74 8.76
CA SER A 89 14.34 0.39 8.28
C SER A 89 15.69 0.15 7.59
N PHE A 90 16.10 -1.08 7.53
CA PHE A 90 17.35 -1.59 6.95
C PHE A 90 17.78 -0.92 5.61
N LEU A 91 16.83 -0.35 4.87
CA LEU A 91 17.03 0.33 3.58
C LEU A 91 17.37 1.83 3.72
N ALA A 92 17.07 2.45 4.85
CA ALA A 92 17.41 3.86 5.08
C ALA A 92 18.87 4.03 5.51
N ILE A 93 19.46 3.02 6.15
CA ILE A 93 20.85 3.06 6.63
C ILE A 93 21.82 3.33 5.48
N PRO A 94 21.79 2.63 4.34
CA PRO A 94 22.69 2.90 3.21
C PRO A 94 22.58 4.33 2.66
N LYS A 95 21.36 4.90 2.63
CA LYS A 95 21.14 6.29 2.19
C LYS A 95 21.66 7.30 3.22
N ILE A 96 21.43 7.06 4.52
CA ILE A 96 21.84 7.95 5.62
C ILE A 96 23.35 8.01 5.74
N ILE A 97 24.05 6.88 5.59
CA ILE A 97 25.53 6.83 5.68
C ILE A 97 26.21 7.16 4.35
N GLY A 98 25.46 7.61 3.34
CA GLY A 98 25.98 8.08 2.06
C GLY A 98 26.52 6.98 1.13
N ILE A 99 26.26 5.70 1.43
CA ILE A 99 26.68 4.57 0.56
C ILE A 99 25.93 4.60 -0.78
N CYS A 100 24.70 5.12 -0.78
CA CYS A 100 23.90 5.32 -2.00
C CYS A 100 24.27 6.61 -2.77
N ASN A 101 25.28 7.33 -2.36
CA ASN A 101 25.73 8.52 -3.08
C ASN A 101 26.75 8.09 -4.15
N THR A 102 26.40 8.29 -5.42
CA THR A 102 27.16 7.83 -6.60
C THR A 102 28.59 8.38 -6.67
N GLU A 103 28.91 9.41 -5.90
CA GLU A 103 30.25 10.01 -5.83
C GLU A 103 31.22 9.26 -4.90
N ASN A 104 30.71 8.45 -3.99
CA ASN A 104 31.53 7.64 -3.07
C ASN A 104 31.64 6.20 -3.54
N ARG A 105 32.49 5.96 -4.52
CA ARG A 105 32.82 4.62 -5.06
C ARG A 105 33.65 3.78 -4.08
N PHE A 106 33.04 3.32 -3.01
CA PHE A 106 33.50 2.09 -2.39
C PHE A 106 32.79 0.95 -3.10
N GLY A 107 33.49 0.28 -4.03
CA GLY A 107 32.99 -0.70 -4.99
C GLY A 107 32.40 -1.97 -4.40
N ILE A 108 31.35 -1.88 -3.63
CA ILE A 108 30.56 -3.02 -3.17
C ILE A 108 29.29 -3.05 -4.03
N SER A 109 29.35 -3.79 -5.12
CA SER A 109 28.28 -3.94 -6.11
C SER A 109 26.92 -4.30 -5.51
N LEU A 110 26.90 -5.03 -4.38
CA LEU A 110 25.67 -5.40 -3.67
C LEU A 110 24.95 -4.17 -3.09
N PHE A 111 25.68 -3.21 -2.50
CA PHE A 111 25.07 -2.00 -1.94
C PHE A 111 24.57 -1.06 -3.02
N GLN A 112 25.25 -0.98 -4.13
CA GLN A 112 24.80 -0.20 -5.29
C GLN A 112 23.50 -0.79 -5.84
N TRP A 113 23.45 -2.10 -6.04
CA TRP A 113 22.24 -2.81 -6.46
C TRP A 113 21.06 -2.57 -5.51
N VAL A 114 21.27 -2.66 -4.18
CA VAL A 114 20.23 -2.35 -3.18
C VAL A 114 19.74 -0.91 -3.31
N CYS A 115 20.65 0.06 -3.45
CA CYS A 115 20.27 1.47 -3.58
C CYS A 115 19.44 1.75 -4.84
N GLU A 116 19.78 1.11 -5.94
CA GLU A 116 19.11 1.27 -7.24
C GLU A 116 17.75 0.56 -7.26
N ASN A 117 17.67 -0.64 -6.74
CA ASN A 117 16.49 -1.49 -6.88
C ASN A 117 15.48 -1.34 -5.72
N TYR A 118 15.90 -0.85 -4.55
CA TYR A 118 15.01 -0.62 -3.40
C TYR A 118 14.66 0.85 -3.16
N SER A 119 14.98 1.73 -4.11
CA SER A 119 14.52 3.12 -4.07
C SER A 119 13.10 3.24 -4.60
N GLY A 120 12.33 4.21 -4.09
CA GLY A 120 11.02 4.53 -4.66
C GLY A 120 11.16 5.10 -6.08
N GLY A 121 10.48 4.47 -7.03
CA GLY A 121 10.49 4.90 -8.45
C GLY A 121 9.18 5.55 -8.89
N SER A 122 8.18 5.63 -8.01
CA SER A 122 6.88 6.18 -8.38
C SER A 122 6.80 7.70 -8.24
N SER A 123 5.72 8.27 -8.78
CA SER A 123 5.36 9.67 -8.62
C SER A 123 3.85 9.77 -8.46
N ASN A 124 3.41 10.30 -7.34
CA ASN A 124 1.98 10.49 -7.06
C ASN A 124 1.47 11.88 -7.44
N LYS A 125 2.33 12.74 -8.03
CA LYS A 125 1.96 14.11 -8.39
C LYS A 125 0.69 14.18 -9.24
N PRO A 126 -0.21 15.14 -8.98
CA PRO A 126 -0.08 16.28 -8.06
C PRO A 126 -0.38 15.97 -6.58
N LEU A 127 -0.72 14.73 -6.24
CA LEU A 127 -1.02 14.32 -4.87
C LEU A 127 0.25 14.36 -4.01
N PRO A 128 0.17 14.82 -2.75
CA PRO A 128 1.31 14.93 -1.88
C PRO A 128 1.72 13.57 -1.30
N GLU A 129 2.99 13.44 -1.00
CA GLU A 129 3.59 12.26 -0.39
C GLU A 129 3.37 10.95 -1.19
N GLY A 130 3.18 9.83 -0.51
CA GLY A 130 3.03 8.51 -1.12
C GLY A 130 2.88 7.41 -0.10
N LYS A 131 3.27 6.20 -0.47
CA LYS A 131 3.22 5.03 0.42
C LYS A 131 3.71 5.37 1.82
N MET A 132 3.04 4.83 2.83
CA MET A 132 3.28 5.08 4.26
C MET A 132 2.88 6.49 4.73
N SER A 133 1.97 7.15 4.06
CA SER A 133 1.37 8.39 4.52
C SER A 133 -0.16 8.32 4.48
N VAL A 134 -0.81 9.18 5.27
CA VAL A 134 -2.27 9.37 5.23
C VAL A 134 -2.67 10.48 4.27
N SER A 135 -1.70 11.13 3.61
CA SER A 135 -1.94 12.13 2.57
C SER A 135 -2.55 11.49 1.31
N GLU A 136 -3.15 12.31 0.43
CA GLU A 136 -3.79 11.81 -0.79
C GLU A 136 -2.85 10.93 -1.62
N GLY A 137 -1.57 11.27 -1.71
CA GLY A 137 -0.59 10.46 -2.44
C GLY A 137 -0.33 9.07 -1.84
N GLY A 138 -0.66 8.86 -0.56
CA GLY A 138 -0.52 7.57 0.12
C GLY A 138 -1.76 6.69 0.03
N ILE A 139 -2.95 7.28 0.01
CA ILE A 139 -4.22 6.55 0.17
C ILE A 139 -5.18 6.66 -1.02
N ARG A 140 -5.01 7.66 -1.88
CA ARG A 140 -5.80 7.78 -3.10
C ARG A 140 -5.16 6.98 -4.22
N VAL A 141 -5.82 5.92 -4.65
CA VAL A 141 -5.28 4.93 -5.58
C VAL A 141 -6.07 4.89 -6.88
N PRO A 142 -5.44 4.51 -8.01
CA PRO A 142 -6.16 4.19 -9.22
C PRO A 142 -7.04 2.95 -9.01
N ALA A 143 -8.29 3.04 -9.44
CA ALA A 143 -9.23 1.93 -9.40
C ALA A 143 -10.16 1.96 -10.61
N ALA A 144 -10.62 0.79 -11.04
CA ALA A 144 -11.59 0.63 -12.11
C ALA A 144 -12.47 -0.59 -11.85
N ILE A 145 -13.73 -0.50 -12.24
CA ILE A 145 -14.65 -1.63 -12.35
C ILE A 145 -15.09 -1.71 -13.80
N TRP A 146 -14.97 -2.87 -14.38
CA TRP A 146 -15.32 -3.12 -15.76
C TRP A 146 -16.17 -4.38 -15.89
N TRP A 147 -17.28 -4.27 -16.58
CA TRP A 147 -18.14 -5.38 -16.95
C TRP A 147 -18.60 -5.20 -18.38
N PRO A 148 -17.98 -5.88 -19.34
CA PRO A 148 -18.26 -5.70 -20.77
C PRO A 148 -19.74 -5.87 -21.10
N GLY A 149 -20.29 -4.94 -21.87
CA GLY A 149 -21.70 -4.95 -22.28
C GLY A 149 -22.73 -4.70 -21.18
N LYS A 150 -22.29 -4.44 -19.91
CA LYS A 150 -23.16 -4.16 -18.77
C LYS A 150 -22.90 -2.81 -18.14
N LEU A 151 -21.63 -2.41 -18.01
CA LEU A 151 -21.24 -1.11 -17.51
C LEU A 151 -20.68 -0.27 -18.66
N GLU A 152 -21.24 0.91 -18.87
CA GLU A 152 -20.73 1.86 -19.85
C GLU A 152 -19.45 2.54 -19.33
N TYR A 153 -18.56 2.91 -20.25
CA TYR A 153 -17.38 3.68 -19.87
C TYR A 153 -17.78 5.04 -19.29
N SER A 154 -17.34 5.29 -18.08
CA SER A 154 -17.54 6.55 -17.39
C SER A 154 -16.37 6.87 -16.46
N LYS A 155 -16.25 8.10 -16.03
CA LYS A 155 -15.26 8.54 -15.05
C LYS A 155 -15.96 9.23 -13.90
N SER A 156 -16.10 8.52 -12.80
CA SER A 156 -16.71 9.08 -11.60
C SER A 156 -15.73 10.01 -10.86
N GLN A 157 -16.26 11.07 -10.28
CA GLN A 157 -15.57 11.92 -9.29
C GLN A 157 -16.00 11.59 -7.86
N ASN A 158 -16.91 10.63 -7.69
CA ASN A 158 -17.38 10.23 -6.39
C ASN A 158 -16.27 9.57 -5.60
N PHE A 159 -16.29 9.77 -4.28
CA PHE A 159 -15.41 9.09 -3.36
C PHE A 159 -15.90 7.66 -3.16
N ILE A 160 -15.02 6.69 -3.44
CA ILE A 160 -15.28 5.25 -3.27
C ILE A 160 -14.16 4.68 -2.41
N SER A 161 -14.54 4.02 -1.33
CA SER A 161 -13.61 3.27 -0.49
C SER A 161 -13.43 1.85 -1.00
N MET A 162 -12.28 1.24 -0.71
CA MET A 162 -12.08 -0.20 -0.96
C MET A 162 -13.06 -1.09 -0.18
N MET A 163 -13.59 -0.60 0.94
CA MET A 163 -14.66 -1.29 1.70
C MET A 163 -15.96 -1.40 0.89
N ASP A 164 -16.20 -0.48 -0.05
CA ASP A 164 -17.40 -0.46 -0.89
C ASP A 164 -17.37 -1.49 -2.04
N VAL A 165 -16.19 -2.06 -2.33
CA VAL A 165 -16.04 -2.99 -3.47
C VAL A 165 -16.89 -4.24 -3.29
N LEU A 166 -16.83 -4.88 -2.12
CA LEU A 166 -17.60 -6.10 -1.86
C LEU A 166 -19.11 -5.88 -1.98
N PRO A 167 -19.74 -4.94 -1.24
CA PRO A 167 -21.17 -4.71 -1.37
C PRO A 167 -21.58 -4.24 -2.78
N THR A 168 -20.72 -3.53 -3.50
CA THR A 168 -20.97 -3.13 -4.89
C THR A 168 -21.01 -4.34 -5.83
N ILE A 169 -20.06 -5.28 -5.70
CA ILE A 169 -20.07 -6.51 -6.50
C ILE A 169 -21.31 -7.34 -6.19
N LEU A 170 -21.66 -7.51 -4.91
CA LEU A 170 -22.83 -8.28 -4.51
C LEU A 170 -24.13 -7.70 -5.07
N ASP A 171 -24.25 -6.38 -5.08
CA ASP A 171 -25.41 -5.68 -5.65
C ASP A 171 -25.43 -5.84 -7.19
N LEU A 172 -24.30 -5.71 -7.87
CA LEU A 172 -24.19 -5.93 -9.32
C LEU A 172 -24.63 -7.34 -9.76
N ILE A 173 -24.39 -8.35 -8.92
CA ILE A 173 -24.80 -9.75 -9.20
C ILE A 173 -26.17 -10.10 -8.61
N ASN A 174 -26.88 -9.12 -8.04
CA ASN A 174 -28.18 -9.29 -7.37
C ASN A 174 -28.16 -10.35 -6.25
N TYR A 175 -27.12 -10.30 -5.38
CA TYR A 175 -27.03 -11.18 -4.23
C TYR A 175 -27.99 -10.73 -3.13
N GLU A 176 -28.95 -11.58 -2.78
CA GLU A 176 -30.09 -11.19 -1.93
C GLU A 176 -29.80 -11.21 -0.41
N ASN A 177 -28.73 -11.90 0.02
CA ASN A 177 -28.42 -11.99 1.45
C ASN A 177 -27.73 -10.71 1.92
N GLN A 178 -28.25 -10.13 3.00
CA GLN A 178 -27.57 -9.02 3.67
C GLN A 178 -26.32 -9.54 4.39
N LEU A 179 -25.20 -8.89 4.12
CA LEU A 179 -23.97 -9.07 4.88
C LEU A 179 -23.75 -7.86 5.78
N ASP A 180 -23.30 -8.11 7.00
CA ASP A 180 -22.85 -7.05 7.90
C ASP A 180 -21.42 -6.64 7.49
N VAL A 181 -21.32 -5.56 6.75
CA VAL A 181 -20.05 -5.04 6.20
C VAL A 181 -19.97 -3.53 6.39
N ASP A 182 -18.78 -3.01 6.52
CA ASP A 182 -18.54 -1.58 6.75
C ASP A 182 -18.79 -0.72 5.51
N GLY A 183 -18.66 -1.29 4.32
CA GLY A 183 -18.85 -0.59 3.04
C GLY A 183 -20.31 -0.53 2.59
N GLU A 184 -20.58 0.27 1.58
CA GLU A 184 -21.89 0.44 0.95
C GLU A 184 -21.80 0.22 -0.57
N SER A 185 -22.90 -0.27 -1.18
CA SER A 185 -22.94 -0.42 -2.64
C SER A 185 -22.84 0.93 -3.35
N ARG A 186 -21.99 0.97 -4.38
CA ARG A 186 -21.77 2.14 -5.25
C ARG A 186 -22.31 1.95 -6.68
N VAL A 187 -23.23 1.00 -6.86
CA VAL A 187 -23.82 0.72 -8.19
C VAL A 187 -24.44 1.96 -8.80
N LYS A 188 -25.07 2.84 -8.01
CA LYS A 188 -25.63 4.10 -8.50
C LYS A 188 -24.54 5.03 -9.03
N SER A 189 -23.40 5.14 -8.33
CA SER A 189 -22.26 5.93 -8.79
C SER A 189 -21.62 5.39 -10.08
N LEU A 190 -21.76 4.08 -10.34
CA LEU A 190 -21.29 3.46 -11.57
C LEU A 190 -22.23 3.72 -12.75
N SER A 191 -23.54 3.82 -12.50
CA SER A 191 -24.56 4.03 -13.52
C SER A 191 -24.85 5.52 -13.78
N ASP A 192 -24.73 6.36 -12.76
CA ASP A 192 -24.90 7.83 -12.85
C ASP A 192 -23.76 8.54 -12.13
N VAL A 193 -22.73 8.91 -12.90
CA VAL A 193 -21.55 9.61 -12.39
C VAL A 193 -21.83 11.03 -11.92
N THR A 194 -23.00 11.57 -12.22
CA THR A 194 -23.44 12.92 -11.81
C THR A 194 -24.20 12.89 -10.49
N SER A 195 -24.63 11.71 -10.03
CA SER A 195 -25.33 11.55 -8.76
C SER A 195 -24.35 11.79 -7.60
N PRO A 196 -24.57 12.81 -6.77
CA PRO A 196 -23.75 13.01 -5.58
C PRO A 196 -24.16 11.95 -4.54
N GLU A 197 -23.51 10.83 -4.51
CA GLU A 197 -23.67 9.90 -3.38
C GLU A 197 -22.87 10.44 -2.21
N SER A 198 -23.55 10.73 -1.09
CA SER A 198 -22.86 10.99 0.15
C SER A 198 -22.21 9.68 0.60
N SER A 199 -20.89 9.65 0.58
CA SER A 199 -20.16 8.51 1.10
C SER A 199 -20.13 8.55 2.62
N LYS A 200 -20.16 7.37 3.22
CA LYS A 200 -19.77 7.19 4.60
C LYS A 200 -18.35 7.76 4.78
N TYR A 201 -18.09 8.34 5.94
CA TYR A 201 -16.73 8.74 6.29
C TYR A 201 -15.76 7.56 6.27
N VAL A 202 -14.51 7.83 5.98
CA VAL A 202 -13.42 6.86 6.04
C VAL A 202 -12.38 7.36 7.03
N VAL A 203 -11.97 6.48 7.95
CA VAL A 203 -10.85 6.73 8.85
C VAL A 203 -9.68 5.85 8.40
N THR A 204 -8.50 6.45 8.29
CA THR A 204 -7.26 5.73 8.03
C THR A 204 -6.16 6.21 8.96
N ASN A 205 -5.22 5.33 9.25
CA ASN A 205 -4.07 5.67 10.09
C ASN A 205 -2.81 4.96 9.58
N ILE A 206 -1.69 5.48 10.00
CA ILE A 206 -0.38 4.87 9.81
C ILE A 206 0.37 4.81 11.15
N ILE A 207 1.46 4.05 11.15
CA ILE A 207 2.45 4.06 12.23
C ILE A 207 2.85 5.52 12.50
N ASN A 208 2.94 5.94 13.76
CA ASN A 208 3.31 7.28 14.26
C ASN A 208 2.12 8.21 14.61
N ASP A 209 1.01 7.66 15.06
CA ASP A 209 -0.14 8.40 15.58
C ASP A 209 -0.70 9.49 14.65
N LYS A 210 -0.53 9.29 13.33
CA LYS A 210 -1.20 10.09 12.32
C LYS A 210 -2.48 9.41 11.88
N TYR A 211 -3.57 10.14 11.95
CA TYR A 211 -4.89 9.71 11.49
C TYR A 211 -5.40 10.65 10.42
N ALA A 212 -6.11 10.13 9.44
CA ALA A 212 -6.94 10.94 8.56
C ALA A 212 -8.39 10.50 8.66
N VAL A 213 -9.28 11.48 8.69
CA VAL A 213 -10.73 11.31 8.59
C VAL A 213 -11.18 12.01 7.32
N ILE A 214 -11.81 11.27 6.44
CA ILE A 214 -12.37 11.77 5.18
C ILE A 214 -13.88 11.72 5.30
N ASP A 215 -14.52 12.88 5.22
CA ASP A 215 -15.95 13.05 5.01
C ASP A 215 -16.13 14.16 3.96
N MET A 216 -16.43 13.71 2.75
CA MET A 216 -16.38 14.61 1.58
C MET A 216 -17.19 15.89 1.76
N PRO A 217 -16.67 17.05 1.42
CA PRO A 217 -15.43 17.28 0.66
C PRO A 217 -14.18 17.46 1.51
N TYR A 218 -14.26 17.22 2.83
CA TYR A 218 -13.20 17.54 3.76
C TYR A 218 -12.38 16.32 4.16
N LYS A 219 -11.12 16.58 4.44
CA LYS A 219 -10.18 15.63 5.04
C LYS A 219 -9.43 16.31 6.18
N LEU A 220 -9.55 15.73 7.34
CA LEU A 220 -8.78 16.11 8.53
C LEU A 220 -7.60 15.16 8.67
N ILE A 221 -6.39 15.69 8.77
CA ILE A 221 -5.21 14.96 9.24
C ILE A 221 -4.90 15.46 10.64
N THR A 222 -4.84 14.54 11.61
CA THR A 222 -4.53 14.86 13.01
C THR A 222 -3.34 14.05 13.49
N SER A 223 -2.47 14.68 14.28
CA SER A 223 -1.30 14.06 14.88
C SER A 223 -0.84 14.86 16.12
N SER A 224 0.26 14.43 16.75
CA SER A 224 0.92 15.21 17.80
C SER A 224 1.39 16.60 17.33
N ASP A 225 1.63 16.79 16.03
CA ASP A 225 2.07 18.07 15.45
C ASP A 225 0.90 19.05 15.25
N GLY A 226 -0.34 18.61 15.45
CA GLY A 226 -1.56 19.43 15.31
C GLY A 226 -2.49 18.92 14.21
N ASP A 227 -3.49 19.75 13.92
CA ASP A 227 -4.57 19.46 13.00
C ASP A 227 -4.37 20.18 11.67
N GLN A 228 -4.63 19.47 10.57
CA GLN A 228 -4.63 19.99 9.23
C GLN A 228 -5.95 19.62 8.56
N LEU A 229 -6.70 20.60 8.06
CA LEU A 229 -7.96 20.39 7.35
C LEU A 229 -7.81 20.82 5.89
N PHE A 230 -8.25 19.98 4.99
CA PHE A 230 -8.20 20.23 3.56
C PHE A 230 -9.57 20.02 2.90
N ASN A 231 -9.90 20.82 1.89
CA ASN A 231 -11.02 20.55 0.99
C ASN A 231 -10.47 19.78 -0.22
N ILE A 232 -10.42 18.44 -0.12
CA ILE A 232 -9.77 17.58 -1.12
C ILE A 232 -10.51 17.48 -2.46
N LEU A 233 -11.75 18.00 -2.53
CA LEU A 233 -12.45 18.13 -3.81
C LEU A 233 -11.82 19.23 -4.66
N ASN A 234 -11.41 20.34 -4.05
CA ASN A 234 -10.85 21.53 -4.72
C ASN A 234 -9.32 21.61 -4.59
N ASP A 235 -8.74 21.01 -3.56
CA ASP A 235 -7.31 21.01 -3.24
C ASP A 235 -6.80 19.57 -3.03
N GLN A 236 -6.69 18.80 -4.12
CA GLN A 236 -6.18 17.43 -4.08
C GLN A 236 -4.70 17.36 -3.71
N SER A 237 -3.99 18.49 -3.77
CA SER A 237 -2.58 18.60 -3.39
C SER A 237 -2.37 18.87 -1.91
N GLU A 238 -3.44 19.03 -1.12
CA GLU A 238 -3.39 19.31 0.32
C GLU A 238 -2.44 20.49 0.64
N SER A 239 -2.51 21.52 -0.21
CA SER A 239 -1.57 22.64 -0.18
C SER A 239 -2.01 23.75 0.78
N THR A 240 -3.31 23.83 1.09
CA THR A 240 -3.89 24.91 1.88
C THR A 240 -4.59 24.35 3.12
N ASN A 241 -3.93 24.44 4.27
CA ASN A 241 -4.54 24.07 5.54
C ASN A 241 -5.56 25.14 5.96
N ILE A 242 -6.84 24.74 6.05
CA ILE A 242 -7.97 25.62 6.41
C ILE A 242 -8.51 25.30 7.82
N ALA A 243 -7.75 24.63 8.67
CA ALA A 243 -8.20 24.20 9.98
C ALA A 243 -8.53 25.38 10.91
N GLU A 244 -7.74 26.46 10.88
CA GLU A 244 -7.92 27.62 11.77
C GLU A 244 -9.27 28.32 11.53
N GLU A 245 -9.68 28.45 10.28
CA GLU A 245 -10.93 29.13 9.89
C GLU A 245 -12.15 28.21 9.99
N ASN A 246 -11.97 26.89 10.17
CA ASN A 246 -13.04 25.88 10.09
C ASN A 246 -13.10 24.98 11.32
N GLN A 247 -12.97 25.54 12.53
CA GLN A 247 -12.91 24.77 13.79
C GLN A 247 -14.15 23.90 14.05
N ALA A 248 -15.31 24.27 13.53
CA ALA A 248 -16.53 23.48 13.65
C ALA A 248 -16.39 22.14 12.89
N ILE A 249 -15.86 22.18 11.64
CA ILE A 249 -15.62 21.00 10.82
C ILE A 249 -14.52 20.14 11.46
N VAL A 250 -13.43 20.75 11.93
CA VAL A 250 -12.37 20.02 12.67
C VAL A 250 -12.95 19.25 13.85
N SER A 251 -13.82 19.90 14.63
CA SER A 251 -14.46 19.28 15.80
C SER A 251 -15.39 18.15 15.43
N GLU A 252 -16.13 18.26 14.34
CA GLU A 252 -17.01 17.21 13.82
C GLU A 252 -16.20 15.99 13.37
N LEU A 253 -15.17 16.18 12.56
CA LEU A 253 -14.31 15.08 12.08
C LEU A 253 -13.53 14.42 13.24
N LYS A 254 -13.12 15.18 14.25
CA LYS A 254 -12.54 14.61 15.48
C LYS A 254 -13.53 13.78 16.27
N ASN A 255 -14.81 14.17 16.29
CA ASN A 255 -15.84 13.36 16.92
C ASN A 255 -16.02 12.02 16.18
N ILE A 256 -16.02 12.02 14.83
CA ILE A 256 -16.01 10.78 14.02
C ILE A 256 -14.81 9.91 14.39
N LEU A 257 -13.61 10.49 14.43
CA LEU A 257 -12.39 9.76 14.80
C LEU A 257 -12.51 9.15 16.19
N SER A 258 -13.03 9.92 17.16
CA SER A 258 -13.21 9.45 18.54
C SER A 258 -14.19 8.27 18.61
N GLN A 259 -15.32 8.36 17.89
CA GLN A 259 -16.28 7.26 17.81
C GLN A 259 -15.67 6.01 17.15
N TRP A 260 -14.87 6.19 16.10
CA TRP A 260 -14.16 5.09 15.45
C TRP A 260 -13.11 4.46 16.39
N GLN A 261 -12.35 5.26 17.14
CA GLN A 261 -11.31 4.76 18.05
C GLN A 261 -11.87 4.03 19.27
N PHE A 262 -13.05 4.44 19.76
CA PHE A 262 -13.65 3.93 20.99
C PHE A 262 -14.95 3.15 20.76
N GLY A 263 -15.34 2.95 19.50
CA GLY A 263 -16.52 2.16 19.14
C GLY A 263 -16.33 0.66 19.38
N GLU A 264 -17.43 -0.08 19.44
CA GLU A 264 -17.43 -1.54 19.67
C GLU A 264 -16.72 -2.32 18.55
N ASN A 265 -16.67 -1.77 17.33
CA ASN A 265 -16.04 -2.40 16.15
C ASN A 265 -14.63 -1.86 15.88
N ARG A 266 -13.93 -1.45 16.89
CA ARG A 266 -12.59 -0.92 16.79
C ARG A 266 -11.62 -1.98 16.30
N SER A 267 -10.85 -1.69 15.23
CA SER A 267 -9.63 -2.44 14.94
C SER A 267 -8.60 -2.15 16.04
N LEU A 268 -8.14 -3.17 16.73
CA LEU A 268 -7.10 -3.03 17.75
C LEU A 268 -5.80 -2.55 17.08
N PRO A 269 -5.04 -1.67 17.75
CA PRO A 269 -3.71 -1.32 17.30
C PRO A 269 -2.88 -2.57 17.06
N ILE A 270 -2.10 -2.61 15.97
CA ILE A 270 -1.22 -3.74 15.63
C ILE A 270 -0.39 -4.19 16.84
N SER A 271 0.06 -3.25 17.68
CA SER A 271 0.81 -3.56 18.90
C SER A 271 0.02 -4.37 19.93
N GLU A 272 -1.30 -4.27 19.96
CA GLU A 272 -2.15 -5.07 20.84
C GLU A 272 -2.54 -6.40 20.19
N VAL A 273 -2.80 -6.37 18.87
CA VAL A 273 -3.04 -7.56 18.08
C VAL A 273 -1.85 -8.54 18.17
N LEU A 274 -0.61 -8.02 18.13
CA LEU A 274 0.60 -8.82 18.27
C LEU A 274 0.82 -9.40 19.69
N LYS A 275 0.12 -8.88 20.70
CA LYS A 275 0.22 -9.38 22.09
C LYS A 275 -0.78 -10.49 22.40
N ASP A 276 -1.85 -10.58 21.62
CA ASP A 276 -2.90 -11.56 21.84
C ASP A 276 -2.92 -12.56 20.68
N PRO A 277 -2.32 -13.75 20.84
CA PRO A 277 -2.29 -14.76 19.81
C PRO A 277 -3.68 -15.30 19.44
N ASP A 278 -4.68 -15.15 20.31
CA ASP A 278 -6.05 -15.60 20.04
C ASP A 278 -6.82 -14.67 19.10
N LEU A 279 -6.35 -13.41 18.92
CA LEU A 279 -6.89 -12.48 17.93
C LEU A 279 -6.55 -12.84 16.48
N PHE A 280 -5.60 -13.73 16.26
CA PHE A 280 -5.27 -14.26 14.93
C PHE A 280 -6.04 -15.56 14.57
N GLY A 281 -7.15 -15.82 15.22
CA GLY A 281 -7.83 -17.12 15.17
C GLY A 281 -7.15 -18.12 16.11
N GLY A 282 -7.95 -18.95 16.77
CA GLY A 282 -7.45 -20.04 17.60
C GLY A 282 -6.55 -20.98 16.81
N GLU A 283 -5.94 -21.97 17.47
CA GLU A 283 -5.05 -22.95 16.83
C GLU A 283 -5.63 -23.63 15.57
N GLU A 284 -6.96 -23.64 15.44
CA GLU A 284 -7.69 -24.23 14.32
C GLU A 284 -7.71 -23.35 13.05
N ASP A 285 -7.52 -22.02 13.17
CA ASP A 285 -7.53 -21.07 12.05
C ASP A 285 -6.14 -20.68 11.55
N ARG A 286 -5.09 -21.24 12.14
CA ARG A 286 -3.73 -20.99 11.67
C ARG A 286 -3.53 -21.53 10.26
N ILE A 287 -3.16 -20.62 9.36
CA ILE A 287 -2.91 -20.96 7.97
C ILE A 287 -1.83 -22.07 7.92
N PRO A 288 -2.14 -23.26 7.39
CA PRO A 288 -1.26 -24.44 7.50
C PRO A 288 0.16 -24.25 6.95
N TRP A 289 0.35 -23.29 6.02
CA TRP A 289 1.66 -22.99 5.46
C TRP A 289 2.53 -22.14 6.39
N VAL A 290 1.94 -21.32 7.26
CA VAL A 290 2.67 -20.55 8.28
C VAL A 290 3.24 -21.52 9.33
N GLU A 291 2.44 -22.46 9.82
CA GLU A 291 2.92 -23.51 10.72
C GLU A 291 4.03 -24.37 10.09
N LYS A 292 3.89 -24.71 8.81
CA LYS A 292 4.89 -25.48 8.09
C LYS A 292 6.19 -24.70 7.89
N ALA A 293 6.12 -23.39 7.67
CA ALA A 293 7.31 -22.53 7.59
C ALA A 293 8.04 -22.44 8.94
N PHE A 294 7.30 -22.30 10.05
CA PHE A 294 7.90 -22.25 11.39
C PHE A 294 8.42 -23.62 11.85
N LYS A 295 7.70 -24.71 11.60
CA LYS A 295 8.18 -26.09 11.91
C LYS A 295 9.45 -26.45 11.13
N ASN A 296 9.57 -26.02 9.88
CA ASN A 296 10.78 -26.27 9.09
C ASN A 296 12.00 -25.45 9.56
N THR A 297 11.80 -24.33 10.26
CA THR A 297 12.91 -23.59 10.87
C THR A 297 13.36 -24.16 12.21
N GLU A 298 12.49 -24.87 12.94
CA GLU A 298 12.87 -25.49 14.21
C GLU A 298 13.54 -26.88 14.05
N THR A 299 13.23 -27.63 12.99
CA THR A 299 13.64 -29.03 12.84
C THR A 299 14.94 -29.27 12.07
N ASN A 300 15.51 -28.22 11.43
CA ASN A 300 16.72 -28.39 10.59
C ASN A 300 18.01 -27.77 11.15
N LEU A 301 17.98 -27.22 12.36
CA LEU A 301 19.20 -26.75 13.02
C LEU A 301 19.63 -27.74 14.11
N THR A 302 20.67 -28.55 13.85
CA THR A 302 21.34 -29.28 14.91
C THR A 302 21.98 -28.29 15.91
N PRO A 303 22.11 -28.64 17.20
CA PRO A 303 22.66 -27.72 18.22
C PRO A 303 24.05 -27.16 17.88
N ASN A 304 24.80 -27.78 16.97
CA ASN A 304 26.09 -27.28 16.50
C ASN A 304 25.99 -26.22 15.39
N GLU A 305 24.92 -26.20 14.59
CA GLU A 305 24.72 -25.21 13.54
C GLU A 305 24.14 -23.90 14.09
N ALA A 306 23.31 -23.96 15.14
CA ALA A 306 22.83 -22.81 15.86
C ALA A 306 23.95 -21.98 16.52
N GLY A 307 25.09 -22.62 16.86
CA GLY A 307 26.29 -21.96 17.39
C GLY A 307 27.00 -21.07 16.34
N GLY A 308 27.01 -21.49 15.08
CA GLY A 308 27.68 -20.79 13.98
C GLY A 308 27.03 -19.43 13.66
N TYR A 309 25.71 -19.38 13.66
CA TYR A 309 24.98 -18.13 13.36
C TYR A 309 25.05 -17.11 14.49
N LYS A 310 25.12 -17.52 15.75
CA LYS A 310 25.34 -16.61 16.89
C LYS A 310 26.64 -15.82 16.75
N TRP A 311 27.68 -16.42 16.21
CA TRP A 311 28.96 -15.74 15.97
C TRP A 311 28.88 -14.76 14.80
N ILE A 312 28.09 -15.04 13.78
CA ILE A 312 27.86 -14.10 12.66
C ILE A 312 27.09 -12.87 13.13
N TYR A 313 26.06 -13.04 13.97
CA TYR A 313 25.34 -11.90 14.57
C TYR A 313 26.20 -11.14 15.56
N LEU A 314 27.03 -11.80 16.37
CA LEU A 314 27.97 -11.15 17.29
C LEU A 314 29.09 -10.42 16.53
N LEU A 315 29.60 -10.98 15.43
CA LEU A 315 30.57 -10.33 14.55
C LEU A 315 29.93 -9.10 13.84
N GLY A 316 28.72 -9.24 13.34
CA GLY A 316 27.95 -8.14 12.75
C GLY A 316 27.71 -7.01 13.76
N PHE A 317 27.32 -7.34 14.99
CA PHE A 317 27.11 -6.38 16.08
C PHE A 317 28.43 -5.73 16.53
N ALA A 318 29.51 -6.49 16.60
CA ALA A 318 30.85 -5.97 16.94
C ALA A 318 31.40 -5.05 15.86
N ILE A 319 31.16 -5.33 14.58
CA ILE A 319 31.54 -4.47 13.45
C ILE A 319 30.73 -3.16 13.49
N ILE A 320 29.44 -3.22 13.75
CA ILE A 320 28.58 -2.04 13.91
C ILE A 320 29.02 -1.21 15.11
N LEU A 321 29.33 -1.84 16.25
CA LEU A 321 29.80 -1.17 17.44
C LEU A 321 31.20 -0.53 17.23
N PHE A 322 32.09 -1.23 16.50
CA PHE A 322 33.43 -0.72 16.17
C PHE A 322 33.38 0.48 15.22
N ILE A 323 32.43 0.49 14.26
CA ILE A 323 32.18 1.63 13.39
C ILE A 323 31.61 2.80 14.20
N PHE A 324 30.69 2.55 15.12
CA PHE A 324 30.08 3.58 15.99
C PHE A 324 31.14 4.21 16.92
N VAL A 325 31.99 3.42 17.55
CA VAL A 325 33.05 3.90 18.45
C VAL A 325 34.13 4.71 17.70
N ARG A 326 34.36 4.41 16.41
CA ARG A 326 35.36 5.14 15.60
C ARG A 326 34.83 6.47 15.05
N ILE A 327 33.51 6.56 14.85
CA ILE A 327 32.84 7.80 14.38
C ILE A 327 32.60 8.77 15.54
N TYR A 328 32.43 8.29 16.76
CA TYR A 328 32.12 9.10 17.95
C TYR A 328 33.28 9.29 18.92
N LYS A 329 34.53 9.35 18.45
CA LYS A 329 35.59 9.89 19.30
C LYS A 329 35.45 11.44 19.36
N PRO A 330 35.08 12.02 20.54
CA PRO A 330 35.13 13.45 20.69
C PRO A 330 36.57 13.90 20.46
N LYS A 331 36.79 14.98 19.70
CA LYS A 331 38.05 15.65 19.63
C LYS A 331 38.37 16.10 21.04
N ALA A 332 39.43 15.54 21.62
CA ALA A 332 40.03 16.11 22.80
C ALA A 332 40.63 17.48 22.41
N GLU A 333 40.25 18.51 23.13
CA GLU A 333 40.84 19.83 23.11
C GLU A 333 42.32 19.77 23.49
#